data_66bf9e07353a33ae31c912fab588881a
#
_entry.id   66bf9e07353a33ae31c912fab588881a
#
_cell.length_a   1.000
_cell.length_b   1.000
_cell.length_c   1.000
_cell.angle_alpha   90.00
_cell.angle_beta   90.00
_cell.angle_gamma   90.00
#
_symmetry.space_group_name_H-M   'P 1'
#
loop_
_entity.id
_entity.type
_entity.pdbx_description
1 polymer ?
#
loop_
_entity_poly.entity_id
_entity_poly.type
_entity_poly.pdbx_seq_one_letter_code
_entity_poly.pdbx_strand_id
1 'polypeptide(L)'
;TIQILREKADSLCLGPSTNSIVDAATERGIPFIRLNEGNLVQLGYGARQRRIWTAETDSTSAIAESISRDKDLTKTLLTSCGVPVPEGRIVASPEDAWEAAEDIGLPVAVKPTDANHARGVSLELTLREQVEAAYHVALAEGSEVMVERYVPGVEHRLLVVGNRLVAATRGETASVVGDGKSTIVELIDSQINSDPRCGEDEFSPIEPVHVEREPAVLLELQRQGFAPDSVPSVGKKVLIIRYGNLADDVTDEVHPDVAEAATLAARVVGLDIAGIDIVAEDISRPLEEQRGAIVEVNAGPGLLMHLKPAKGKPRPVGQAIVDSLFPAGDKGRIPIVGIAGSKGTSLTARLMSWLLQLTGKHVGLSCRDGLFLDKRMVDKRDCANWAAGQRLLINRSVDAAVFENGAATILGEGIAYDRCQVGIVTDAEGAESLADFDIHNAEQLYHVLRTQVDIVLPEGAAVLNAADPLVARMAELCDG
;
A
#
# COMPACT_ATOMS: atom_id res chain seq x y z
N THR A 1 -15.69 2.89 25.77
CA THR A 1 -16.08 3.92 24.77
C THR A 1 -14.89 4.30 23.88
N ILE A 2 -13.70 4.55 24.45
CA ILE A 2 -12.47 4.87 23.67
C ILE A 2 -12.06 3.67 22.80
N GLN A 3 -12.07 2.46 23.35
CA GLN A 3 -11.76 1.25 22.62
C GLN A 3 -12.70 1.01 21.42
N ILE A 4 -14.01 1.20 21.61
CA ILE A 4 -15.00 1.10 20.53
C ILE A 4 -14.76 2.15 19.43
N LEU A 5 -14.31 3.35 19.81
CA LEU A 5 -13.96 4.39 18.84
C LEU A 5 -12.67 4.06 18.09
N ARG A 6 -11.67 3.47 18.75
CA ARG A 6 -10.45 2.98 18.10
C ARG A 6 -10.78 1.85 17.13
N GLU A 7 -11.48 0.81 17.54
CA GLU A 7 -11.92 -0.30 16.69
C GLU A 7 -12.71 0.18 15.46
N LYS A 8 -13.58 1.21 15.65
CA LYS A 8 -14.27 1.84 14.52
C LYS A 8 -13.34 2.65 13.63
N ALA A 9 -12.40 3.40 14.20
CA ALA A 9 -11.42 4.15 13.42
C ALA A 9 -10.55 3.20 12.59
N ASP A 10 -10.04 2.14 13.20
CA ASP A 10 -9.21 1.12 12.54
C ASP A 10 -9.98 0.42 11.41
N SER A 11 -11.28 0.15 11.58
CA SER A 11 -12.12 -0.44 10.53
C SER A 11 -12.48 0.53 9.40
N LEU A 12 -12.53 1.84 9.68
CA LEU A 12 -12.91 2.87 8.71
C LEU A 12 -11.71 3.52 8.02
N CYS A 13 -10.55 3.58 8.68
CA CYS A 13 -9.33 4.12 8.10
C CYS A 13 -8.65 3.11 7.16
N LEU A 14 -7.86 3.63 6.23
CA LEU A 14 -6.95 2.82 5.43
C LEU A 14 -5.67 2.63 6.23
N GLY A 15 -5.02 1.47 6.10
CA GLY A 15 -3.70 1.24 6.67
C GLY A 15 -2.66 2.24 6.15
N PRO A 16 -1.55 2.47 6.88
CA PRO A 16 -0.62 3.58 6.62
C PRO A 16 -0.01 3.54 5.22
N SER A 17 0.30 2.35 4.71
CA SER A 17 0.83 2.17 3.34
C SER A 17 -0.20 2.60 2.29
N THR A 18 -1.42 2.08 2.39
CA THR A 18 -2.52 2.41 1.45
C THR A 18 -2.87 3.88 1.55
N ASN A 19 -2.97 4.42 2.78
CA ASN A 19 -3.31 5.83 2.99
C ASN A 19 -2.32 6.77 2.33
N SER A 20 -1.01 6.50 2.44
CA SER A 20 0.01 7.33 1.81
C SER A 20 -0.09 7.38 0.28
N ILE A 21 -0.51 6.28 -0.35
CA ILE A 21 -0.74 6.21 -1.80
C ILE A 21 -2.01 6.97 -2.17
N VAL A 22 -3.09 6.81 -1.40
CA VAL A 22 -4.37 7.49 -1.63
C VAL A 22 -4.24 9.00 -1.44
N ASP A 23 -3.51 9.45 -0.41
CA ASP A 23 -3.23 10.87 -0.18
C ASP A 23 -2.45 11.47 -1.35
N ALA A 24 -1.39 10.80 -1.81
CA ALA A 24 -0.62 11.23 -2.98
C ALA A 24 -1.45 11.26 -4.27
N ALA A 25 -2.35 10.30 -4.47
CA ALA A 25 -3.29 10.29 -5.59
C ALA A 25 -4.27 11.48 -5.51
N THR A 26 -4.80 11.75 -4.32
CA THR A 26 -5.72 12.87 -4.05
C THR A 26 -5.06 14.22 -4.29
N GLU A 27 -3.82 14.41 -3.86
CA GLU A 27 -3.03 15.62 -4.12
C GLU A 27 -2.83 15.88 -5.62
N ARG A 28 -2.71 14.81 -6.43
CA ARG A 28 -2.68 14.89 -7.90
C ARG A 28 -4.05 15.08 -8.55
N GLY A 29 -5.13 15.12 -7.77
CA GLY A 29 -6.51 15.20 -8.25
C GLY A 29 -7.00 13.91 -8.91
N ILE A 30 -6.42 12.76 -8.56
CA ILE A 30 -6.87 11.43 -8.97
C ILE A 30 -7.94 10.97 -7.97
N PRO A 31 -9.17 10.65 -8.42
CA PRO A 31 -10.23 10.17 -7.54
C PRO A 31 -9.95 8.75 -7.07
N PHE A 32 -10.54 8.37 -5.94
CA PHE A 32 -10.44 7.00 -5.45
C PHE A 32 -11.78 6.42 -5.01
N ILE A 33 -11.89 5.10 -5.02
CA ILE A 33 -13.04 4.34 -4.51
C ILE A 33 -12.49 3.17 -3.68
N ARG A 34 -12.89 3.09 -2.40
CA ARG A 34 -12.58 1.93 -1.57
C ARG A 34 -13.50 0.78 -1.97
N LEU A 35 -12.94 -0.38 -2.32
CA LEU A 35 -13.70 -1.50 -2.88
C LEU A 35 -14.08 -2.58 -1.85
N ASN A 36 -13.45 -2.58 -0.67
CA ASN A 36 -13.78 -3.47 0.45
C ASN A 36 -13.59 -2.74 1.79
N GLU A 37 -13.88 -3.40 2.89
CA GLU A 37 -13.64 -2.87 4.24
C GLU A 37 -12.15 -2.81 4.62
N GLY A 38 -11.27 -3.48 3.86
CA GLY A 38 -9.82 -3.45 4.02
C GLY A 38 -9.13 -2.41 3.15
N ASN A 39 -7.96 -2.76 2.64
CA ASN A 39 -7.04 -1.88 1.93
C ASN A 39 -7.09 -2.02 0.38
N LEU A 40 -8.16 -2.59 -0.18
CA LEU A 40 -8.35 -2.63 -1.63
C LEU A 40 -8.96 -1.32 -2.11
N VAL A 41 -8.21 -0.54 -2.88
CA VAL A 41 -8.62 0.76 -3.38
C VAL A 41 -8.45 0.84 -4.89
N GLN A 42 -9.42 1.44 -5.56
CA GLN A 42 -9.34 1.87 -6.93
C GLN A 42 -8.94 3.33 -6.99
N LEU A 43 -7.93 3.66 -7.77
CA LEU A 43 -7.52 5.01 -8.12
C LEU A 43 -7.96 5.30 -9.55
N GLY A 44 -8.65 6.42 -9.76
CA GLY A 44 -9.23 6.75 -11.07
C GLY A 44 -10.55 6.03 -11.38
N TYR A 45 -11.12 6.28 -12.56
CA TYR A 45 -12.43 5.79 -12.98
C TYR A 45 -12.40 5.03 -14.30
N GLY A 46 -13.31 4.05 -14.45
CA GLY A 46 -13.55 3.35 -15.69
C GLY A 46 -12.28 2.71 -16.27
N ALA A 47 -12.05 2.88 -17.57
CA ALA A 47 -10.88 2.35 -18.28
C ALA A 47 -9.54 2.99 -17.85
N ARG A 48 -9.57 4.11 -17.15
CA ARG A 48 -8.38 4.81 -16.65
C ARG A 48 -7.98 4.43 -15.24
N GLN A 49 -8.75 3.54 -14.58
CA GLN A 49 -8.49 3.14 -13.21
C GLN A 49 -7.23 2.28 -13.06
N ARG A 50 -6.61 2.39 -11.88
CA ARG A 50 -5.64 1.46 -11.34
C ARG A 50 -6.14 0.93 -10.01
N ARG A 51 -5.72 -0.24 -9.60
CA ARG A 51 -6.06 -0.80 -8.29
C ARG A 51 -4.82 -1.06 -7.48
N ILE A 52 -4.94 -0.79 -6.19
CA ILE A 52 -3.91 -1.09 -5.19
C ILE A 52 -4.52 -1.93 -4.07
N TRP A 53 -3.72 -2.82 -3.53
CA TRP A 53 -4.03 -3.55 -2.31
C TRP A 53 -2.80 -3.48 -1.40
N THR A 54 -2.85 -2.63 -0.36
CA THR A 54 -1.65 -2.19 0.38
C THR A 54 -0.63 -1.55 -0.56
N ALA A 55 0.58 -2.10 -0.69
CA ALA A 55 1.62 -1.66 -1.60
C ALA A 55 1.77 -2.56 -2.85
N GLU A 56 0.80 -3.43 -3.12
CA GLU A 56 0.68 -4.14 -4.39
C GLU A 56 -0.24 -3.38 -5.35
N THR A 57 0.00 -3.52 -6.64
CA THR A 57 -0.80 -2.87 -7.67
C THR A 57 -1.42 -3.88 -8.63
N ASP A 58 -2.30 -3.42 -9.51
CA ASP A 58 -2.82 -4.27 -10.59
C ASP A 58 -1.80 -4.53 -11.72
N SER A 59 -0.57 -4.03 -11.57
CA SER A 59 0.59 -4.40 -12.38
C SER A 59 1.46 -5.46 -11.70
N THR A 60 1.31 -5.68 -10.40
CA THR A 60 2.02 -6.75 -9.68
C THR A 60 1.55 -8.11 -10.21
N SER A 61 2.47 -8.87 -10.79
CA SER A 61 2.16 -10.18 -11.36
C SER A 61 2.04 -11.23 -10.25
N ALA A 62 0.99 -12.05 -10.29
CA ALA A 62 0.86 -13.22 -9.41
C ALA A 62 2.03 -14.22 -9.57
N ILE A 63 2.65 -14.27 -10.76
CA ILE A 63 3.85 -15.08 -11.00
C ILE A 63 5.04 -14.48 -10.25
N ALA A 64 5.25 -13.16 -10.32
CA ALA A 64 6.33 -12.49 -9.61
C ALA A 64 6.16 -12.59 -8.09
N GLU A 65 4.94 -12.45 -7.59
CA GLU A 65 4.61 -12.67 -6.18
C GLU A 65 4.92 -14.12 -5.76
N SER A 66 4.56 -15.12 -6.57
CA SER A 66 4.88 -16.51 -6.29
C SER A 66 6.39 -16.80 -6.30
N ILE A 67 7.14 -16.18 -7.24
CA ILE A 67 8.61 -16.27 -7.27
C ILE A 67 9.18 -15.68 -5.99
N SER A 68 8.74 -14.49 -5.55
CA SER A 68 9.28 -13.84 -4.36
C SER A 68 9.05 -14.63 -3.06
N ARG A 69 7.99 -15.45 -3.01
CA ARG A 69 7.71 -16.35 -1.89
C ARG A 69 8.59 -17.59 -1.87
N ASP A 70 9.07 -18.03 -3.01
CA ASP A 70 9.99 -19.16 -3.16
C ASP A 70 11.44 -18.65 -3.07
N LYS A 71 12.02 -18.73 -1.87
CA LYS A 71 13.35 -18.19 -1.58
C LYS A 71 14.46 -18.89 -2.37
N ASP A 72 14.34 -20.18 -2.64
CA ASP A 72 15.32 -20.92 -3.41
C ASP A 72 15.28 -20.56 -4.90
N LEU A 73 14.08 -20.53 -5.49
CA LEU A 73 13.89 -20.09 -6.87
C LEU A 73 14.33 -18.64 -7.04
N THR A 74 13.96 -17.74 -6.13
CA THR A 74 14.39 -16.34 -6.15
C THR A 74 15.90 -16.23 -6.18
N LYS A 75 16.60 -16.93 -5.29
CA LYS A 75 18.08 -16.94 -5.27
C LYS A 75 18.70 -17.48 -6.55
N THR A 76 18.18 -18.59 -7.07
CA THR A 76 18.63 -19.18 -8.31
C THR A 76 18.52 -18.18 -9.46
N LEU A 77 17.41 -17.48 -9.60
CA LEU A 77 17.19 -16.47 -10.62
C LEU A 77 18.13 -15.26 -10.43
N LEU A 78 18.26 -14.75 -9.21
CA LEU A 78 19.13 -13.63 -8.88
C LEU A 78 20.60 -13.95 -9.16
N THR A 79 21.08 -15.10 -8.71
CA THR A 79 22.45 -15.58 -8.97
C THR A 79 22.73 -15.68 -10.47
N SER A 80 21.77 -16.24 -11.24
CA SER A 80 21.90 -16.40 -12.69
C SER A 80 22.01 -15.06 -13.43
N CYS A 81 21.52 -13.97 -12.82
CA CYS A 81 21.58 -12.62 -13.36
C CYS A 81 22.72 -11.78 -12.76
N GLY A 82 23.59 -12.37 -11.94
CA GLY A 82 24.75 -11.68 -11.36
C GLY A 82 24.41 -10.77 -10.16
N VAL A 83 23.24 -10.96 -9.56
CA VAL A 83 22.88 -10.23 -8.33
C VAL A 83 23.57 -10.88 -7.13
N PRO A 84 24.25 -10.13 -6.26
CA PRO A 84 24.93 -10.70 -5.10
C PRO A 84 23.93 -11.23 -4.08
N VAL A 85 23.88 -12.55 -3.92
CA VAL A 85 23.05 -13.26 -2.91
C VAL A 85 23.96 -14.19 -2.11
N PRO A 86 23.59 -14.56 -0.85
CA PRO A 86 24.35 -15.53 -0.08
C PRO A 86 24.33 -16.89 -0.77
N GLU A 87 25.50 -17.52 -0.90
CA GLU A 87 25.60 -18.91 -1.32
C GLU A 87 24.92 -19.83 -0.31
N GLY A 88 24.11 -20.76 -0.76
CA GLY A 88 23.38 -21.65 0.12
C GLY A 88 22.64 -22.75 -0.60
N ARG A 89 22.19 -23.77 0.15
CA ARG A 89 21.37 -24.86 -0.38
C ARG A 89 20.37 -25.39 0.64
N ILE A 90 19.30 -26.01 0.16
CA ILE A 90 18.34 -26.77 0.98
C ILE A 90 19.02 -28.03 1.48
N VAL A 91 18.69 -28.43 2.70
CA VAL A 91 19.27 -29.56 3.41
C VAL A 91 18.19 -30.47 4.01
N ALA A 92 18.42 -31.78 4.00
CA ALA A 92 17.43 -32.78 4.37
C ALA A 92 17.59 -33.38 5.79
N SER A 93 18.73 -33.14 6.40
CA SER A 93 19.02 -33.68 7.77
C SER A 93 20.02 -32.77 8.51
N PRO A 94 20.18 -32.93 9.83
CA PRO A 94 21.22 -32.20 10.58
C PRO A 94 22.65 -32.46 10.05
N GLU A 95 22.94 -33.72 9.65
CA GLU A 95 24.22 -34.12 9.08
C GLU A 95 24.45 -33.42 7.74
N ASP A 96 23.43 -33.41 6.85
CA ASP A 96 23.48 -32.73 5.57
C ASP A 96 23.64 -31.18 5.75
N ALA A 97 23.06 -30.62 6.83
CA ALA A 97 23.24 -29.22 7.19
C ALA A 97 24.70 -28.93 7.56
N TRP A 98 25.36 -29.83 8.28
CA TRP A 98 26.78 -29.68 8.61
C TRP A 98 27.66 -29.81 7.34
N GLU A 99 27.40 -30.81 6.50
CA GLU A 99 28.13 -30.97 5.23
C GLU A 99 27.98 -29.70 4.35
N ALA A 100 26.76 -29.15 4.27
CA ALA A 100 26.54 -27.88 3.57
C ALA A 100 27.36 -26.73 4.17
N ALA A 101 27.43 -26.64 5.50
CA ALA A 101 28.21 -25.61 6.18
C ALA A 101 29.72 -25.74 5.92
N GLU A 102 30.26 -26.94 5.84
CA GLU A 102 31.66 -27.19 5.47
C GLU A 102 31.96 -26.80 4.01
N ASP A 103 31.02 -27.12 3.06
CA ASP A 103 31.15 -26.80 1.65
C ASP A 103 31.08 -25.30 1.38
N ILE A 104 30.12 -24.59 2.00
CA ILE A 104 29.89 -23.15 1.86
C ILE A 104 31.00 -22.32 2.56
N GLY A 105 31.53 -22.85 3.66
CA GLY A 105 32.51 -22.19 4.52
C GLY A 105 31.86 -21.41 5.68
N LEU A 106 32.39 -21.64 6.87
CA LEU A 106 31.93 -21.03 8.12
C LEU A 106 32.33 -19.54 8.22
N PRO A 107 31.57 -18.71 8.93
CA PRO A 107 30.30 -18.99 9.58
C PRO A 107 29.11 -19.11 8.61
N VAL A 108 28.05 -19.85 9.02
CA VAL A 108 26.84 -20.00 8.26
C VAL A 108 25.59 -19.50 9.01
N ALA A 109 24.51 -19.30 8.26
CA ALA A 109 23.15 -19.12 8.75
C ALA A 109 22.31 -20.36 8.42
N VAL A 110 21.42 -20.74 9.33
CA VAL A 110 20.43 -21.80 9.12
C VAL A 110 19.04 -21.21 9.30
N LYS A 111 18.17 -21.41 8.30
CA LYS A 111 16.82 -20.81 8.30
C LYS A 111 15.80 -21.70 7.61
N PRO A 112 14.49 -21.57 7.91
CA PRO A 112 13.45 -22.17 7.11
C PRO A 112 13.28 -21.44 5.76
N THR A 113 12.79 -22.15 4.72
CA THR A 113 12.58 -21.58 3.39
C THR A 113 11.34 -20.69 3.30
N ASP A 114 10.33 -20.94 4.12
CA ASP A 114 8.98 -20.39 4.03
C ASP A 114 8.48 -19.65 5.29
N ALA A 115 9.32 -19.45 6.31
CA ALA A 115 8.96 -18.65 7.48
C ALA A 115 9.22 -17.15 7.28
N ASN A 116 8.37 -16.33 7.92
CA ASN A 116 8.45 -14.86 7.91
C ASN A 116 8.92 -14.32 9.27
N HIS A 117 9.33 -13.06 9.32
CA HIS A 117 9.74 -12.34 10.55
C HIS A 117 10.91 -13.01 11.29
N ALA A 118 11.91 -13.51 10.56
CA ALA A 118 13.11 -14.17 11.10
C ALA A 118 12.84 -15.35 12.06
N ARG A 119 11.63 -15.94 12.05
CA ARG A 119 11.34 -17.13 12.86
C ARG A 119 12.18 -18.31 12.39
N GLY A 120 12.75 -19.05 13.35
CA GLY A 120 13.59 -20.19 13.06
C GLY A 120 14.96 -19.87 12.45
N VAL A 121 15.34 -18.60 12.32
CA VAL A 121 16.64 -18.20 11.78
C VAL A 121 17.72 -18.22 12.86
N SER A 122 18.82 -18.93 12.59
CA SER A 122 20.03 -18.97 13.42
C SER A 122 21.21 -18.49 12.62
N LEU A 123 21.97 -17.53 13.17
CA LEU A 123 23.04 -16.82 12.47
C LEU A 123 24.40 -17.06 13.13
N GLU A 124 25.48 -16.82 12.33
CA GLU A 124 26.87 -16.83 12.81
C GLU A 124 27.28 -18.16 13.45
N LEU A 125 26.84 -19.27 12.85
CA LEU A 125 27.08 -20.60 13.34
C LEU A 125 28.47 -21.08 12.86
N THR A 126 29.31 -21.55 13.81
CA THR A 126 30.69 -21.96 13.52
C THR A 126 30.99 -23.38 14.01
N LEU A 127 30.10 -23.98 14.79
CA LEU A 127 30.29 -25.29 15.38
C LEU A 127 29.20 -26.25 14.87
N ARG A 128 29.58 -27.54 14.72
CA ARG A 128 28.69 -28.60 14.25
C ARG A 128 27.42 -28.73 15.11
N GLU A 129 27.60 -28.75 16.43
CA GLU A 129 26.44 -28.86 17.34
C GLU A 129 25.48 -27.69 17.22
N GLN A 130 25.98 -26.45 16.87
CA GLN A 130 25.14 -25.29 16.66
C GLN A 130 24.34 -25.42 15.36
N VAL A 131 24.96 -25.89 14.27
CA VAL A 131 24.30 -26.08 12.96
C VAL A 131 23.23 -27.15 13.05
N GLU A 132 23.55 -28.32 13.66
CA GLU A 132 22.61 -29.41 13.84
C GLU A 132 21.41 -29.00 14.74
N ALA A 133 21.66 -28.25 15.82
CA ALA A 133 20.60 -27.71 16.67
C ALA A 133 19.72 -26.68 15.92
N ALA A 134 20.36 -25.82 15.13
CA ALA A 134 19.66 -24.81 14.33
C ALA A 134 18.79 -25.44 13.22
N TYR A 135 19.19 -26.58 12.66
CA TYR A 135 18.37 -27.37 11.74
C TYR A 135 17.02 -27.73 12.36
N HIS A 136 17.02 -28.24 13.58
CA HIS A 136 15.77 -28.60 14.27
C HIS A 136 14.90 -27.41 14.61
N VAL A 137 15.51 -26.26 14.96
CA VAL A 137 14.79 -25.01 15.21
C VAL A 137 14.15 -24.50 13.93
N ALA A 138 14.87 -24.53 12.80
CA ALA A 138 14.36 -24.10 11.51
C ALA A 138 13.23 -25.02 11.01
N LEU A 139 13.40 -26.35 11.14
CA LEU A 139 12.40 -27.33 10.72
C LEU A 139 11.09 -27.25 11.53
N ALA A 140 11.15 -26.77 12.76
CA ALA A 140 9.95 -26.56 13.58
C ALA A 140 9.10 -25.36 13.12
N GLU A 141 9.69 -24.43 12.39
CA GLU A 141 9.06 -23.16 11.94
C GLU A 141 8.72 -23.15 10.44
N GLY A 142 9.23 -24.10 9.65
CA GLY A 142 9.00 -24.16 8.21
C GLY A 142 9.01 -25.56 7.62
N SER A 143 8.73 -25.67 6.32
CA SER A 143 8.61 -26.95 5.62
C SER A 143 9.97 -27.55 5.22
N GLU A 144 10.96 -26.72 4.95
CA GLU A 144 12.31 -27.10 4.53
C GLU A 144 13.34 -26.19 5.21
N VAL A 145 14.58 -26.68 5.31
CA VAL A 145 15.70 -25.97 5.95
C VAL A 145 16.74 -25.62 4.91
N MET A 146 17.25 -24.39 4.96
CA MET A 146 18.32 -23.87 4.12
C MET A 146 19.52 -23.50 4.98
N VAL A 147 20.72 -23.88 4.53
CA VAL A 147 22.02 -23.44 5.06
C VAL A 147 22.61 -22.44 4.08
N GLU A 148 23.05 -21.28 4.57
CA GLU A 148 23.63 -20.19 3.76
C GLU A 148 24.91 -19.67 4.38
N ARG A 149 25.77 -19.08 3.55
CA ARG A 149 26.89 -18.29 4.05
C ARG A 149 26.35 -17.14 4.91
N TYR A 150 26.92 -16.96 6.08
CA TYR A 150 26.62 -15.79 6.90
C TYR A 150 27.15 -14.52 6.24
N VAL A 151 26.27 -13.52 6.16
CA VAL A 151 26.61 -12.19 5.64
C VAL A 151 26.80 -11.25 6.85
N PRO A 152 27.99 -10.68 7.04
CA PRO A 152 28.22 -9.75 8.13
C PRO A 152 27.58 -8.39 7.84
N GLY A 153 27.15 -7.69 8.88
CA GLY A 153 26.63 -6.33 8.74
C GLY A 153 25.27 -6.12 9.36
N VAL A 154 24.63 -5.06 8.93
CA VAL A 154 23.30 -4.62 9.37
C VAL A 154 22.31 -4.78 8.24
N GLU A 155 21.08 -5.14 8.59
CA GLU A 155 19.99 -5.26 7.63
C GLU A 155 19.51 -3.87 7.17
N HIS A 156 19.29 -3.77 5.86
CA HIS A 156 18.75 -2.59 5.21
C HIS A 156 17.54 -3.01 4.38
N ARG A 157 16.45 -2.25 4.49
CA ARG A 157 15.27 -2.40 3.63
C ARG A 157 15.27 -1.31 2.57
N LEU A 158 15.41 -1.72 1.30
CA LEU A 158 15.37 -0.84 0.15
C LEU A 158 14.02 -0.97 -0.56
N LEU A 159 13.38 0.15 -0.87
CA LEU A 159 12.14 0.20 -1.62
C LEU A 159 12.43 0.56 -3.07
N VAL A 160 12.10 -0.35 -3.97
CA VAL A 160 12.17 -0.15 -5.42
C VAL A 160 10.76 0.03 -5.97
N VAL A 161 10.54 1.09 -6.76
CA VAL A 161 9.27 1.37 -7.44
C VAL A 161 9.56 1.71 -8.90
N GLY A 162 8.93 1.02 -9.82
CA GLY A 162 9.04 1.29 -11.25
C GLY A 162 10.48 1.36 -11.74
N ASN A 163 11.31 0.41 -11.38
CA ASN A 163 12.75 0.34 -11.72
C ASN A 163 13.64 1.45 -11.12
N ARG A 164 13.24 2.04 -10.01
CA ARG A 164 14.04 3.05 -9.27
C ARG A 164 14.07 2.74 -7.80
N LEU A 165 15.24 2.91 -7.16
CA LEU A 165 15.33 3.03 -5.71
C LEU A 165 14.63 4.32 -5.28
N VAL A 166 13.68 4.21 -4.35
CA VAL A 166 12.87 5.34 -3.85
C VAL A 166 13.21 5.68 -2.41
N ALA A 167 13.45 4.66 -1.60
CA ALA A 167 13.78 4.84 -0.19
C ALA A 167 14.65 3.67 0.29
N ALA A 168 15.47 3.95 1.31
CA ALA A 168 16.24 2.94 2.01
C ALA A 168 16.25 3.22 3.50
N THR A 169 16.09 2.18 4.29
CA THR A 169 16.20 2.26 5.76
C THR A 169 17.18 1.24 6.27
N ARG A 170 17.85 1.57 7.37
CA ARG A 170 18.70 0.67 8.14
C ARG A 170 17.97 0.30 9.42
N GLY A 171 17.80 -1.00 9.68
CA GLY A 171 17.23 -1.51 10.91
C GLY A 171 18.13 -1.20 12.10
N GLU A 172 17.56 -0.64 13.17
CA GLU A 172 18.29 -0.51 14.43
C GLU A 172 18.04 -1.73 15.32
N THR A 173 19.10 -2.18 15.98
CA THR A 173 19.00 -3.23 16.98
C THR A 173 18.33 -2.69 18.25
N ALA A 174 17.34 -3.39 18.78
CA ALA A 174 16.74 -3.04 20.06
C ALA A 174 17.61 -3.57 21.21
N SER A 175 17.95 -2.71 22.15
CA SER A 175 18.75 -3.08 23.33
C SER A 175 18.30 -2.31 24.55
N VAL A 176 18.46 -2.92 25.73
CA VAL A 176 18.22 -2.26 27.02
C VAL A 176 19.53 -2.02 27.76
N VAL A 177 19.56 -1.03 28.64
CA VAL A 177 20.70 -0.70 29.49
C VAL A 177 20.36 -1.07 30.93
N GLY A 178 21.17 -1.94 31.53
CA GLY A 178 21.02 -2.37 32.92
C GLY A 178 21.14 -1.20 33.91
N ASP A 179 20.29 -1.22 34.93
CA ASP A 179 20.28 -0.28 36.04
C ASP A 179 20.75 -0.90 37.36
N GLY A 180 21.08 -2.20 37.34
CA GLY A 180 21.51 -2.98 38.47
C GLY A 180 20.40 -3.35 39.48
N LYS A 181 19.14 -3.16 39.09
CA LYS A 181 17.96 -3.40 39.94
C LYS A 181 16.82 -4.11 39.21
N SER A 182 16.52 -3.66 38.00
CA SER A 182 15.39 -4.18 37.21
C SER A 182 15.79 -5.41 36.41
N THR A 183 14.86 -6.34 36.27
CA THR A 183 14.98 -7.49 35.36
C THR A 183 14.99 -7.04 33.91
N ILE A 184 15.45 -7.92 32.99
CA ILE A 184 15.42 -7.63 31.55
C ILE A 184 14.00 -7.35 31.08
N VAL A 185 12.99 -8.09 31.55
CA VAL A 185 11.58 -7.84 31.20
C VAL A 185 11.16 -6.43 31.62
N GLU A 186 11.45 -6.03 32.87
CA GLU A 186 11.12 -4.67 33.34
C GLU A 186 11.87 -3.59 32.59
N LEU A 187 13.11 -3.86 32.16
CA LEU A 187 13.89 -2.92 31.33
C LEU A 187 13.28 -2.81 29.91
N ILE A 188 12.82 -3.90 29.31
CA ILE A 188 12.11 -3.89 28.02
C ILE A 188 10.84 -3.04 28.14
N ASP A 189 10.03 -3.26 29.17
CA ASP A 189 8.81 -2.49 29.37
C ASP A 189 9.08 -0.99 29.58
N SER A 190 10.13 -0.65 30.33
CA SER A 190 10.46 0.74 30.64
C SER A 190 11.25 1.48 29.58
N GLN A 191 12.06 0.79 28.75
CA GLN A 191 12.95 1.42 27.78
C GLN A 191 12.54 1.23 26.33
N ILE A 192 11.74 0.18 26.00
CA ILE A 192 11.27 -0.13 24.66
C ILE A 192 9.76 0.06 24.58
N ASN A 193 8.97 -0.73 25.35
CA ASN A 193 7.53 -0.73 25.26
C ASN A 193 6.86 0.57 25.74
N SER A 194 7.53 1.36 26.57
CA SER A 194 7.07 2.68 27.02
C SER A 194 7.30 3.81 26.00
N ASP A 195 8.00 3.57 24.89
CA ASP A 195 8.17 4.57 23.83
C ASP A 195 6.80 4.97 23.27
N PRO A 196 6.49 6.28 23.17
CA PRO A 196 5.19 6.75 22.62
C PRO A 196 4.90 6.28 21.19
N ARG A 197 5.91 5.84 20.45
CA ARG A 197 5.79 5.27 19.10
C ARG A 197 5.51 3.78 19.11
N CYS A 198 5.55 3.14 20.28
CA CYS A 198 5.28 1.72 20.45
C CYS A 198 3.78 1.46 20.56
N GLY A 199 3.27 0.50 19.83
CA GLY A 199 1.86 0.11 19.85
C GLY A 199 1.60 -1.18 19.07
N GLU A 200 0.45 -1.79 19.34
CA GLU A 200 0.00 -3.03 18.66
C GLU A 200 -0.73 -2.74 17.34
N ASP A 201 -0.94 -1.48 16.98
CA ASP A 201 -1.63 -1.09 15.76
C ASP A 201 -0.65 -0.91 14.58
N GLU A 202 -1.18 -1.05 13.36
CA GLU A 202 -0.39 -0.92 12.12
C GLU A 202 0.15 0.49 11.83
N PHE A 203 -0.23 1.50 12.63
CA PHE A 203 0.26 2.87 12.54
C PHE A 203 1.47 3.14 13.44
N SER A 204 1.76 2.21 14.36
CA SER A 204 2.86 2.29 15.30
C SER A 204 4.15 1.81 14.65
N PRO A 205 5.20 2.66 14.56
CA PRO A 205 6.46 2.26 13.92
C PRO A 205 7.29 1.28 14.77
N ILE A 206 6.94 1.07 16.03
CA ILE A 206 7.58 0.12 16.95
C ILE A 206 6.53 -0.85 17.45
N GLU A 207 6.78 -2.14 17.28
CA GLU A 207 5.99 -3.19 17.90
C GLU A 207 6.46 -3.45 19.33
N PRO A 208 5.55 -3.70 20.29
CA PRO A 208 5.93 -4.03 21.65
C PRO A 208 6.63 -5.40 21.70
N VAL A 209 7.69 -5.48 22.49
CA VAL A 209 8.46 -6.71 22.69
C VAL A 209 7.86 -7.51 23.82
N HIS A 210 7.40 -8.72 23.54
CA HIS A 210 6.84 -9.67 24.52
C HIS A 210 7.75 -10.89 24.64
N VAL A 211 8.67 -10.87 25.60
CA VAL A 211 9.72 -11.91 25.76
C VAL A 211 9.17 -13.34 25.76
N GLU A 212 8.01 -13.55 26.39
CA GLU A 212 7.36 -14.86 26.48
C GLU A 212 6.79 -15.37 25.14
N ARG A 213 6.55 -14.47 24.19
CA ARG A 213 5.95 -14.77 22.88
C ARG A 213 6.97 -14.80 21.74
N GLU A 214 8.20 -14.42 22.04
CA GLU A 214 9.25 -14.24 21.03
C GLU A 214 10.46 -15.14 21.28
N PRO A 215 10.48 -16.36 20.73
CA PRO A 215 11.60 -17.31 20.90
C PRO A 215 12.96 -16.74 20.48
N ALA A 216 12.98 -15.84 19.49
CA ALA A 216 14.19 -15.17 19.01
C ALA A 216 14.82 -14.28 20.11
N VAL A 217 14.01 -13.58 20.89
CA VAL A 217 14.47 -12.78 22.04
C VAL A 217 15.08 -13.68 23.12
N LEU A 218 14.40 -14.78 23.44
CA LEU A 218 14.94 -15.75 24.41
C LEU A 218 16.28 -16.32 23.97
N LEU A 219 16.43 -16.69 22.71
CA LEU A 219 17.68 -17.20 22.16
C LEU A 219 18.79 -16.15 22.22
N GLU A 220 18.47 -14.90 21.89
CA GLU A 220 19.45 -13.81 21.92
C GLU A 220 19.93 -13.52 23.35
N LEU A 221 19.02 -13.54 24.33
CA LEU A 221 19.37 -13.41 25.73
C LEU A 221 20.28 -14.56 26.19
N GLN A 222 19.95 -15.80 25.85
CA GLN A 222 20.75 -16.98 26.18
C GLN A 222 22.18 -16.91 25.61
N ARG A 223 22.34 -16.42 24.36
CA ARG A 223 23.64 -16.22 23.74
C ARG A 223 24.53 -15.24 24.51
N GLN A 224 23.91 -14.26 25.15
CA GLN A 224 24.60 -13.27 25.97
C GLN A 224 24.77 -13.73 27.44
N GLY A 225 24.27 -14.92 27.79
CA GLY A 225 24.32 -15.48 29.17
C GLY A 225 23.28 -14.90 30.10
N PHE A 226 22.16 -14.39 29.57
CA PHE A 226 21.06 -13.84 30.34
C PHE A 226 19.78 -14.70 30.22
N ALA A 227 18.94 -14.60 31.24
CA ALA A 227 17.55 -15.06 31.24
C ALA A 227 16.61 -13.84 31.38
N PRO A 228 15.32 -13.93 31.09
CA PRO A 228 14.36 -12.84 31.19
C PRO A 228 14.32 -12.15 32.56
N ASP A 229 14.51 -12.91 33.63
CA ASP A 229 14.56 -12.48 35.04
C ASP A 229 15.95 -12.01 35.49
N SER A 230 16.97 -12.08 34.63
CA SER A 230 18.31 -11.59 34.94
C SER A 230 18.31 -10.09 35.17
N VAL A 231 19.12 -9.62 36.16
CA VAL A 231 19.33 -8.20 36.48
C VAL A 231 20.71 -7.77 35.95
N PRO A 232 20.79 -7.09 34.80
CA PRO A 232 22.06 -6.63 34.28
C PRO A 232 22.67 -5.54 35.14
N SER A 233 24.00 -5.56 35.26
CA SER A 233 24.73 -4.53 36.01
C SER A 233 24.56 -3.12 35.38
N VAL A 234 24.73 -2.10 36.20
CA VAL A 234 24.59 -0.69 35.76
C VAL A 234 25.44 -0.41 34.51
N GLY A 235 24.83 0.15 33.49
CA GLY A 235 25.49 0.50 32.22
C GLY A 235 25.74 -0.70 31.28
N LYS A 236 25.43 -1.94 31.67
CA LYS A 236 25.51 -3.11 30.77
C LYS A 236 24.43 -3.02 29.70
N LYS A 237 24.85 -2.92 28.44
CA LYS A 237 23.98 -3.00 27.28
C LYS A 237 23.66 -4.47 26.99
N VAL A 238 22.38 -4.82 26.91
CA VAL A 238 21.88 -6.14 26.57
C VAL A 238 21.06 -6.03 25.29
N LEU A 239 21.47 -6.76 24.25
CA LEU A 239 20.76 -6.83 22.97
C LEU A 239 19.48 -7.65 23.15
N ILE A 240 18.36 -7.13 22.71
CA ILE A 240 17.04 -7.76 22.79
C ILE A 240 16.62 -8.32 21.42
N ILE A 241 16.71 -7.48 20.39
CA ILE A 241 16.36 -7.87 19.02
C ILE A 241 17.47 -7.39 18.08
N ARG A 242 17.94 -8.30 17.22
CA ARG A 242 18.95 -7.98 16.20
C ARG A 242 18.37 -7.23 15.02
N TYR A 243 17.10 -7.47 14.73
CA TYR A 243 16.34 -6.88 13.64
C TYR A 243 15.26 -6.00 14.26
N GLY A 244 15.54 -4.71 14.38
CA GLY A 244 14.59 -3.80 15.03
C GLY A 244 13.55 -3.27 14.08
N ASN A 245 12.33 -3.07 14.59
CA ASN A 245 11.27 -2.35 13.89
C ASN A 245 11.55 -0.85 13.75
N LEU A 246 12.55 -0.34 14.49
CA LEU A 246 13.06 1.01 14.32
C LEU A 246 14.01 1.05 13.13
N ALA A 247 13.71 1.91 12.18
CA ALA A 247 14.50 2.07 10.98
C ALA A 247 14.97 3.52 10.81
N ASP A 248 16.24 3.70 10.59
CA ASP A 248 16.83 4.99 10.23
C ASP A 248 16.79 5.17 8.72
N ASP A 249 16.38 6.35 8.24
CA ASP A 249 16.46 6.68 6.82
C ASP A 249 17.92 6.85 6.40
N VAL A 250 18.34 6.02 5.44
CA VAL A 250 19.68 6.04 4.83
C VAL A 250 19.63 6.20 3.30
N THR A 251 18.50 6.66 2.78
CA THR A 251 18.25 6.75 1.33
C THR A 251 19.34 7.52 0.60
N ASP A 252 19.77 8.65 1.17
CA ASP A 252 20.78 9.52 0.55
C ASP A 252 22.22 8.96 0.69
N GLU A 253 22.40 7.87 1.44
CA GLU A 253 23.69 7.24 1.70
C GLU A 253 23.95 6.03 0.76
N VAL A 254 22.91 5.51 0.11
CA VAL A 254 23.01 4.27 -0.69
C VAL A 254 23.94 4.44 -1.87
N HIS A 255 24.94 3.56 -1.97
CA HIS A 255 25.86 3.54 -3.11
C HIS A 255 25.10 3.26 -4.43
N PRO A 256 25.46 3.89 -5.55
CA PRO A 256 24.81 3.65 -6.84
C PRO A 256 24.78 2.19 -7.26
N ASP A 257 25.87 1.43 -7.06
CA ASP A 257 25.94 0.00 -7.41
C ASP A 257 24.97 -0.84 -6.55
N VAL A 258 24.76 -0.45 -5.28
CA VAL A 258 23.77 -1.10 -4.40
C VAL A 258 22.34 -0.80 -4.89
N ALA A 259 22.07 0.43 -5.29
CA ALA A 259 20.79 0.82 -5.87
C ALA A 259 20.52 0.09 -7.20
N GLU A 260 21.54 -0.09 -8.03
CA GLU A 260 21.46 -0.86 -9.26
C GLU A 260 21.19 -2.35 -9.00
N ALA A 261 21.91 -2.97 -8.06
CA ALA A 261 21.71 -4.37 -7.68
C ALA A 261 20.28 -4.60 -7.13
N ALA A 262 19.78 -3.71 -6.27
CA ALA A 262 18.41 -3.78 -5.75
C ALA A 262 17.36 -3.64 -6.87
N THR A 263 17.57 -2.71 -7.79
CA THR A 263 16.68 -2.49 -8.93
C THR A 263 16.72 -3.68 -9.89
N LEU A 264 17.88 -4.27 -10.12
CA LEU A 264 18.02 -5.49 -10.93
C LEU A 264 17.29 -6.66 -10.28
N ALA A 265 17.41 -6.83 -8.95
CA ALA A 265 16.72 -7.89 -8.22
C ALA A 265 15.19 -7.79 -8.38
N ALA A 266 14.62 -6.60 -8.23
CA ALA A 266 13.18 -6.37 -8.44
C ALA A 266 12.75 -6.74 -9.87
N ARG A 267 13.57 -6.37 -10.89
CA ARG A 267 13.32 -6.67 -12.30
C ARG A 267 13.44 -8.15 -12.63
N VAL A 268 14.40 -8.85 -12.04
CA VAL A 268 14.60 -10.30 -12.25
C VAL A 268 13.40 -11.08 -11.73
N VAL A 269 12.89 -10.72 -10.56
CA VAL A 269 11.66 -11.31 -9.99
C VAL A 269 10.40 -10.86 -10.75
N GLY A 270 10.42 -9.66 -11.34
CA GLY A 270 9.31 -9.10 -12.12
C GLY A 270 8.32 -8.28 -11.28
N LEU A 271 8.75 -7.73 -10.16
CA LEU A 271 7.93 -6.88 -9.29
C LEU A 271 8.00 -5.42 -9.72
N ASP A 272 6.85 -4.77 -9.81
CA ASP A 272 6.71 -3.33 -10.03
C ASP A 272 6.99 -2.49 -8.78
N ILE A 273 6.68 -3.04 -7.61
CA ILE A 273 7.05 -2.55 -6.29
C ILE A 273 7.69 -3.69 -5.51
N ALA A 274 8.90 -3.48 -5.02
CA ALA A 274 9.65 -4.49 -4.29
C ALA A 274 10.32 -3.91 -3.04
N GLY A 275 10.24 -4.65 -1.94
CA GLY A 275 11.08 -4.48 -0.77
C GLY A 275 12.28 -5.40 -0.88
N ILE A 276 13.48 -4.83 -0.92
CA ILE A 276 14.74 -5.57 -1.04
C ILE A 276 15.46 -5.54 0.30
N ASP A 277 15.68 -6.71 0.88
CA ASP A 277 16.45 -6.85 2.11
C ASP A 277 17.92 -7.11 1.77
N ILE A 278 18.76 -6.24 2.26
CA ILE A 278 20.21 -6.28 2.04
C ILE A 278 20.90 -6.31 3.40
N VAL A 279 21.88 -7.19 3.53
CA VAL A 279 22.81 -7.16 4.66
C VAL A 279 24.15 -6.62 4.17
N ALA A 280 24.64 -5.57 4.82
CA ALA A 280 25.91 -4.92 4.51
C ALA A 280 26.49 -4.25 5.75
N GLU A 281 27.81 -4.17 5.85
CA GLU A 281 28.49 -3.40 6.91
C GLU A 281 28.29 -1.90 6.73
N ASP A 282 28.30 -1.44 5.46
CA ASP A 282 28.16 -0.05 5.07
C ASP A 282 27.42 0.06 3.73
N ILE A 283 26.22 0.61 3.75
CA ILE A 283 25.37 0.76 2.55
C ILE A 283 25.94 1.77 1.53
N SER A 284 26.90 2.61 1.95
CA SER A 284 27.57 3.58 1.09
C SER A 284 28.74 3.01 0.29
N ARG A 285 28.96 1.69 0.37
CA ARG A 285 30.02 0.96 -0.34
C ARG A 285 29.42 -0.15 -1.20
N PRO A 286 30.05 -0.54 -2.32
CA PRO A 286 29.63 -1.70 -3.12
C PRO A 286 29.53 -2.97 -2.27
N LEU A 287 28.49 -3.79 -2.53
CA LEU A 287 28.24 -5.03 -1.76
C LEU A 287 29.41 -6.03 -1.88
N GLU A 288 30.00 -6.15 -3.06
CA GLU A 288 31.09 -7.09 -3.36
C GLU A 288 32.35 -6.81 -2.51
N GLU A 289 32.67 -5.54 -2.26
CA GLU A 289 33.84 -5.14 -1.48
C GLU A 289 33.78 -5.53 0.00
N GLN A 290 32.56 -5.76 0.53
CA GLN A 290 32.30 -6.03 1.94
C GLN A 290 31.58 -7.37 2.17
N ARG A 291 31.44 -8.20 1.12
CA ARG A 291 30.66 -9.45 1.16
C ARG A 291 29.18 -9.24 1.55
N GLY A 292 28.67 -8.04 1.29
CA GLY A 292 27.25 -7.76 1.45
C GLY A 292 26.42 -8.49 0.42
N ALA A 293 25.15 -8.75 0.71
CA ALA A 293 24.28 -9.50 -0.19
C ALA A 293 22.82 -9.10 -0.04
N ILE A 294 22.04 -9.33 -1.10
CA ILE A 294 20.58 -9.32 -1.08
C ILE A 294 20.13 -10.66 -0.49
N VAL A 295 19.39 -10.60 0.62
CA VAL A 295 18.96 -11.80 1.36
C VAL A 295 17.51 -12.14 1.10
N GLU A 296 16.68 -11.16 0.70
CA GLU A 296 15.27 -11.35 0.40
C GLU A 296 14.73 -10.30 -0.59
N VAL A 297 13.75 -10.70 -1.39
CA VAL A 297 12.96 -9.83 -2.26
C VAL A 297 11.49 -10.02 -1.94
N ASN A 298 10.81 -8.95 -1.53
CA ASN A 298 9.45 -9.01 -1.02
C ASN A 298 8.47 -8.28 -1.95
N ALA A 299 7.35 -8.94 -2.30
CA ALA A 299 6.18 -8.29 -2.88
C ALA A 299 5.36 -7.59 -1.79
N GLY A 300 4.64 -6.54 -2.14
CA GLY A 300 3.76 -5.81 -1.22
C GLY A 300 4.44 -5.28 0.05
N PRO A 301 5.60 -4.60 -0.04
CA PRO A 301 6.37 -4.21 1.13
C PRO A 301 5.63 -3.21 2.01
N GLY A 302 5.80 -3.31 3.35
CA GLY A 302 5.34 -2.27 4.27
C GLY A 302 6.06 -0.94 4.02
N LEU A 303 5.30 0.15 3.96
CA LEU A 303 5.85 1.49 3.67
C LEU A 303 6.11 2.32 4.93
N LEU A 304 5.58 1.89 6.09
CA LEU A 304 5.58 2.71 7.30
C LEU A 304 6.98 3.14 7.75
N MET A 305 7.97 2.25 7.66
CA MET A 305 9.36 2.56 8.04
C MET A 305 9.99 3.68 7.20
N HIS A 306 9.55 3.84 5.96
CA HIS A 306 9.99 4.93 5.08
C HIS A 306 9.18 6.22 5.29
N LEU A 307 7.92 6.09 5.72
CA LEU A 307 7.03 7.21 6.02
C LEU A 307 7.29 7.83 7.39
N LYS A 308 7.68 6.98 8.37
CA LYS A 308 7.94 7.39 9.77
C LYS A 308 9.26 6.78 10.27
N PRO A 309 10.41 7.14 9.68
CA PRO A 309 11.69 6.63 10.16
C PRO A 309 11.97 7.10 11.60
N ALA A 310 12.76 6.32 12.34
CA ALA A 310 13.20 6.69 13.69
C ALA A 310 14.11 7.92 13.69
N LYS A 311 15.02 7.96 12.71
CA LYS A 311 15.91 9.10 12.42
C LYS A 311 15.94 9.36 10.93
N GLY A 312 16.27 10.57 10.54
CA GLY A 312 16.34 10.98 9.14
C GLY A 312 15.05 11.61 8.65
N LYS A 313 14.72 11.46 7.36
CA LYS A 313 13.62 12.17 6.70
C LYS A 313 12.51 11.19 6.28
N PRO A 314 11.24 11.51 6.53
CA PRO A 314 10.14 10.83 5.83
C PRO A 314 10.33 10.88 4.31
N ARG A 315 10.11 9.76 3.62
CA ARG A 315 10.24 9.69 2.16
C ARG A 315 8.86 9.65 1.50
N PRO A 316 8.64 10.38 0.40
CA PRO A 316 7.35 10.47 -0.27
C PRO A 316 7.09 9.22 -1.14
N VAL A 317 7.08 8.04 -0.52
CA VAL A 317 6.98 6.75 -1.22
C VAL A 317 5.62 6.56 -1.90
N GLY A 318 4.54 7.07 -1.29
CA GLY A 318 3.21 7.07 -1.92
C GLY A 318 3.18 7.85 -3.24
N GLN A 319 3.84 9.02 -3.28
CA GLN A 319 3.99 9.81 -4.50
C GLN A 319 4.73 9.05 -5.59
N ALA A 320 5.83 8.36 -5.24
CA ALA A 320 6.60 7.58 -6.21
C ALA A 320 5.77 6.43 -6.81
N ILE A 321 4.93 5.78 -6.00
CA ILE A 321 4.00 4.73 -6.46
C ILE A 321 2.95 5.31 -7.42
N VAL A 322 2.32 6.42 -7.05
CA VAL A 322 1.33 7.09 -7.91
C VAL A 322 1.95 7.56 -9.22
N ASP A 323 3.18 8.09 -9.20
CA ASP A 323 3.91 8.50 -10.40
C ASP A 323 4.27 7.30 -11.31
N SER A 324 4.46 6.13 -10.74
CA SER A 324 4.66 4.88 -11.50
C SER A 324 3.36 4.39 -12.16
N LEU A 325 2.22 4.56 -11.50
CA LEU A 325 0.90 4.11 -11.98
C LEU A 325 0.28 5.05 -13.01
N PHE A 326 0.51 6.36 -12.85
CA PHE A 326 -0.09 7.40 -13.68
C PHE A 326 1.00 8.32 -14.24
N PRO A 327 1.18 8.37 -15.56
CA PRO A 327 2.07 9.33 -16.20
C PRO A 327 1.78 10.78 -15.77
N ALA A 328 2.76 11.68 -15.93
CA ALA A 328 2.60 13.08 -15.61
C ALA A 328 1.40 13.67 -16.36
N GLY A 329 0.51 14.35 -15.62
CA GLY A 329 -0.72 14.95 -16.16
C GLY A 329 -1.91 13.98 -16.28
N ASP A 330 -1.72 12.68 -16.16
CA ASP A 330 -2.85 11.73 -16.12
C ASP A 330 -3.49 11.76 -14.71
N LYS A 331 -4.77 12.10 -14.66
CA LYS A 331 -5.59 12.13 -13.43
C LYS A 331 -6.46 10.89 -13.28
N GLY A 332 -6.25 9.84 -14.08
CA GLY A 332 -7.02 8.60 -14.02
C GLY A 332 -8.52 8.79 -14.31
N ARG A 333 -8.91 9.84 -15.02
CA ARG A 333 -10.31 10.19 -15.26
C ARG A 333 -10.77 9.79 -16.66
N ILE A 334 -11.97 9.24 -16.73
CA ILE A 334 -12.72 9.14 -17.98
C ILE A 334 -13.58 10.40 -18.16
N PRO A 335 -13.96 10.78 -19.40
CA PRO A 335 -14.95 11.84 -19.63
C PRO A 335 -16.28 11.51 -18.94
N ILE A 336 -16.80 12.47 -18.16
CA ILE A 336 -18.06 12.36 -17.45
C ILE A 336 -18.96 13.51 -17.85
N VAL A 337 -20.22 13.19 -18.20
CA VAL A 337 -21.33 14.13 -18.40
C VAL A 337 -22.34 13.92 -17.28
N GLY A 338 -22.58 14.93 -16.47
CA GLY A 338 -23.61 14.94 -15.45
C GLY A 338 -24.81 15.80 -15.88
N ILE A 339 -26.01 15.33 -15.64
CA ILE A 339 -27.25 15.98 -16.06
C ILE A 339 -28.18 16.08 -14.87
N ALA A 340 -28.56 17.30 -14.50
CA ALA A 340 -29.49 17.58 -13.40
C ALA A 340 -30.71 18.37 -13.89
N GLY A 341 -31.81 18.26 -13.14
CA GLY A 341 -33.11 18.91 -13.45
C GLY A 341 -34.26 17.95 -13.26
N SER A 342 -35.47 18.36 -13.67
CA SER A 342 -36.70 17.56 -13.52
C SER A 342 -37.30 17.08 -14.85
N LYS A 343 -37.06 17.82 -15.94
CA LYS A 343 -37.67 17.55 -17.25
C LYS A 343 -36.63 17.27 -18.33
N GLY A 344 -36.89 16.20 -19.09
CA GLY A 344 -36.08 15.84 -20.26
C GLY A 344 -34.68 15.28 -19.93
N THR A 345 -34.32 15.12 -18.67
CA THR A 345 -33.00 14.66 -18.20
C THR A 345 -32.64 13.29 -18.74
N SER A 346 -33.56 12.29 -18.67
CA SER A 346 -33.30 10.93 -19.19
C SER A 346 -33.17 10.92 -20.72
N LEU A 347 -33.95 11.73 -21.45
CA LEU A 347 -33.81 11.86 -22.90
C LEU A 347 -32.47 12.46 -23.27
N THR A 348 -32.07 13.55 -22.59
CA THR A 348 -30.78 14.20 -22.79
C THR A 348 -29.63 13.23 -22.46
N ALA A 349 -29.71 12.47 -21.36
CA ALA A 349 -28.72 11.48 -20.97
C ALA A 349 -28.56 10.39 -22.04
N ARG A 350 -29.63 9.86 -22.57
CA ARG A 350 -29.62 8.87 -23.65
C ARG A 350 -29.07 9.42 -24.96
N LEU A 351 -29.40 10.67 -25.30
CA LEU A 351 -28.86 11.34 -26.48
C LEU A 351 -27.35 11.56 -26.34
N MET A 352 -26.90 12.06 -25.20
CA MET A 352 -25.46 12.24 -24.92
C MET A 352 -24.70 10.92 -24.95
N SER A 353 -25.24 9.87 -24.35
CA SER A 353 -24.67 8.53 -24.41
C SER A 353 -24.53 8.02 -25.85
N TRP A 354 -25.57 8.20 -26.67
CA TRP A 354 -25.55 7.81 -28.09
C TRP A 354 -24.51 8.62 -28.89
N LEU A 355 -24.42 9.92 -28.69
CA LEU A 355 -23.43 10.79 -29.35
C LEU A 355 -22.00 10.39 -28.99
N LEU A 356 -21.73 10.10 -27.73
CA LEU A 356 -20.42 9.62 -27.26
C LEU A 356 -20.07 8.26 -27.88
N GLN A 357 -21.03 7.33 -28.01
CA GLN A 357 -20.81 6.06 -28.69
C GLN A 357 -20.38 6.22 -30.16
N LEU A 358 -20.90 7.25 -30.85
CA LEU A 358 -20.48 7.54 -32.24
C LEU A 358 -19.00 7.92 -32.35
N THR A 359 -18.35 8.33 -31.24
CA THR A 359 -16.89 8.58 -31.21
C THR A 359 -16.07 7.31 -31.01
N GLY A 360 -16.71 6.15 -30.97
CA GLY A 360 -16.03 4.85 -30.75
C GLY A 360 -15.74 4.51 -29.29
N LYS A 361 -16.24 5.31 -28.34
CA LYS A 361 -16.08 5.05 -26.90
C LYS A 361 -17.08 4.01 -26.40
N HIS A 362 -16.65 3.20 -25.45
CA HIS A 362 -17.53 2.34 -24.67
C HIS A 362 -18.17 3.14 -23.54
N VAL A 363 -19.46 3.43 -23.67
CA VAL A 363 -20.17 4.41 -22.83
C VAL A 363 -21.04 3.74 -21.77
N GLY A 364 -20.82 4.11 -20.50
CA GLY A 364 -21.72 3.81 -19.40
C GLY A 364 -22.78 4.91 -19.24
N LEU A 365 -24.05 4.52 -19.07
CA LEU A 365 -25.16 5.45 -18.80
C LEU A 365 -25.94 4.99 -17.58
N SER A 366 -26.10 5.88 -16.60
CA SER A 366 -26.94 5.70 -15.41
C SER A 366 -28.05 6.76 -15.44
N CYS A 367 -29.31 6.33 -15.59
CA CYS A 367 -30.47 7.20 -15.70
C CYS A 367 -31.73 6.51 -15.14
N ARG A 368 -32.85 7.22 -15.04
CA ARG A 368 -34.15 6.65 -14.58
C ARG A 368 -34.63 5.50 -15.43
N ASP A 369 -34.34 5.51 -16.73
CA ASP A 369 -34.74 4.39 -17.62
C ASP A 369 -33.95 3.11 -17.40
N GLY A 370 -32.83 3.18 -16.65
CA GLY A 370 -31.99 2.04 -16.32
C GLY A 370 -30.48 2.32 -16.35
N LEU A 371 -29.71 1.24 -16.22
CA LEU A 371 -28.25 1.20 -16.37
C LEU A 371 -27.89 0.59 -17.72
N PHE A 372 -27.08 1.27 -18.50
CA PHE A 372 -26.68 0.81 -19.84
C PHE A 372 -25.15 0.78 -19.96
N LEU A 373 -24.67 -0.23 -20.68
CA LEU A 373 -23.32 -0.31 -21.23
C LEU A 373 -23.47 -0.32 -22.75
N ASP A 374 -23.13 0.77 -23.40
CA ASP A 374 -23.46 1.05 -24.79
C ASP A 374 -24.97 0.88 -25.06
N LYS A 375 -25.30 -0.06 -25.96
CA LYS A 375 -26.69 -0.40 -26.33
C LYS A 375 -27.31 -1.42 -25.39
N ARG A 376 -26.53 -2.08 -24.53
CA ARG A 376 -26.98 -3.13 -23.64
C ARG A 376 -27.55 -2.55 -22.36
N MET A 377 -28.83 -2.76 -22.11
CA MET A 377 -29.45 -2.50 -20.81
C MET A 377 -29.04 -3.59 -19.83
N VAL A 378 -28.37 -3.18 -18.74
CA VAL A 378 -27.86 -4.06 -17.66
C VAL A 378 -28.85 -4.15 -16.51
N ASP A 379 -29.55 -3.06 -16.23
CA ASP A 379 -30.57 -2.96 -15.18
C ASP A 379 -31.73 -2.12 -15.68
N LYS A 380 -32.97 -2.56 -15.41
CA LYS A 380 -34.22 -1.91 -15.86
C LYS A 380 -34.86 -0.99 -14.82
N ARG A 381 -34.33 -1.03 -13.59
CA ARG A 381 -34.82 -0.18 -12.50
C ARG A 381 -34.39 1.26 -12.71
N ASP A 382 -34.94 2.18 -11.92
CA ASP A 382 -34.40 3.53 -11.83
C ASP A 382 -32.95 3.44 -11.33
N CYS A 383 -32.05 3.89 -12.17
CA CYS A 383 -30.61 3.88 -11.93
C CYS A 383 -30.01 5.30 -11.80
N ALA A 384 -30.87 6.34 -11.68
CA ALA A 384 -30.41 7.71 -11.40
C ALA A 384 -30.05 7.84 -9.90
N ASN A 385 -29.12 7.01 -9.43
CA ASN A 385 -28.72 6.93 -8.02
C ASN A 385 -27.20 6.65 -7.87
N TRP A 386 -26.68 6.88 -6.67
CA TRP A 386 -25.26 6.73 -6.35
C TRP A 386 -24.74 5.30 -6.60
N ALA A 387 -25.48 4.29 -6.14
CA ALA A 387 -25.06 2.89 -6.26
C ALA A 387 -24.93 2.44 -7.73
N ALA A 388 -25.84 2.84 -8.59
CA ALA A 388 -25.78 2.55 -10.03
C ALA A 388 -24.60 3.31 -10.68
N GLY A 389 -24.36 4.56 -10.27
CA GLY A 389 -23.21 5.35 -10.72
C GLY A 389 -21.88 4.70 -10.39
N GLN A 390 -21.72 4.19 -9.17
CA GLN A 390 -20.52 3.47 -8.77
C GLN A 390 -20.24 2.24 -9.66
N ARG A 391 -21.27 1.53 -10.09
CA ARG A 391 -21.14 0.37 -11.00
C ARG A 391 -20.51 0.72 -12.34
N LEU A 392 -20.71 1.94 -12.83
CA LEU A 392 -20.05 2.44 -14.05
C LEU A 392 -18.59 2.82 -13.78
N LEU A 393 -18.33 3.52 -12.65
CA LEU A 393 -16.99 4.01 -12.32
C LEU A 393 -16.00 2.89 -11.99
N ILE A 394 -16.47 1.77 -11.44
CA ILE A 394 -15.62 0.59 -11.17
C ILE A 394 -15.44 -0.33 -12.40
N ASN A 395 -16.18 -0.10 -13.49
CA ASN A 395 -16.12 -0.94 -14.66
C ASN A 395 -14.96 -0.54 -15.59
N ARG A 396 -13.95 -1.38 -15.69
CA ARG A 396 -12.74 -1.14 -16.51
C ARG A 396 -13.00 -1.02 -18.03
N SER A 397 -14.16 -1.42 -18.51
CA SER A 397 -14.50 -1.30 -19.92
C SER A 397 -15.13 0.06 -20.30
N VAL A 398 -15.49 0.89 -19.31
CA VAL A 398 -16.16 2.16 -19.56
C VAL A 398 -15.14 3.25 -19.86
N ASP A 399 -15.17 3.79 -21.09
CA ASP A 399 -14.30 4.87 -21.57
C ASP A 399 -14.88 6.27 -21.36
N ALA A 400 -16.20 6.38 -21.21
CA ALA A 400 -16.92 7.61 -20.90
C ALA A 400 -18.20 7.28 -20.15
N ALA A 401 -18.67 8.17 -19.30
CA ALA A 401 -19.89 7.94 -18.53
C ALA A 401 -20.86 9.12 -18.57
N VAL A 402 -22.15 8.82 -18.58
CA VAL A 402 -23.24 9.79 -18.52
C VAL A 402 -24.11 9.48 -17.31
N PHE A 403 -24.37 10.48 -16.48
CA PHE A 403 -25.14 10.34 -15.25
C PHE A 403 -26.32 11.29 -15.24
N GLU A 404 -27.52 10.76 -15.00
CA GLU A 404 -28.68 11.54 -14.62
C GLU A 404 -28.70 11.66 -13.09
N ASN A 405 -28.64 12.92 -12.60
CA ASN A 405 -28.60 13.25 -11.19
C ASN A 405 -29.88 13.95 -10.76
N GLY A 406 -30.83 13.22 -10.20
CA GLY A 406 -32.04 13.81 -9.63
C GLY A 406 -31.74 14.63 -8.36
N ALA A 407 -32.49 15.69 -8.10
CA ALA A 407 -32.30 16.53 -6.91
C ALA A 407 -32.45 15.71 -5.60
N ALA A 408 -33.40 14.76 -5.54
CA ALA A 408 -33.56 13.86 -4.39
C ALA A 408 -32.30 12.99 -4.17
N THR A 409 -31.70 12.50 -5.24
CA THR A 409 -30.44 11.73 -5.16
C THR A 409 -29.29 12.59 -4.67
N ILE A 410 -29.15 13.81 -5.20
CA ILE A 410 -28.11 14.76 -4.76
C ILE A 410 -28.24 15.05 -3.25
N LEU A 411 -29.46 15.23 -2.74
CA LEU A 411 -29.73 15.50 -1.33
C LEU A 411 -29.52 14.29 -0.43
N GLY A 412 -29.96 13.11 -0.86
CA GLY A 412 -29.97 11.90 -0.01
C GLY A 412 -28.71 11.08 -0.07
N GLU A 413 -28.08 10.99 -1.24
CA GLU A 413 -26.95 10.09 -1.50
C GLU A 413 -25.69 10.83 -1.99
N GLY A 414 -25.84 12.04 -2.54
CA GLY A 414 -24.78 12.76 -3.23
C GLY A 414 -24.61 12.33 -4.69
N ILE A 415 -23.61 12.89 -5.36
CA ILE A 415 -23.24 12.56 -6.74
C ILE A 415 -22.16 11.46 -6.71
N ALA A 416 -22.27 10.46 -7.59
CA ALA A 416 -21.43 9.28 -7.60
C ALA A 416 -19.95 9.54 -7.98
N TYR A 417 -19.64 10.70 -8.55
CA TYR A 417 -18.31 11.13 -8.97
C TYR A 417 -17.96 12.50 -8.36
N ASP A 418 -16.68 12.80 -8.27
CA ASP A 418 -16.18 14.05 -7.66
C ASP A 418 -16.16 15.23 -8.62
N ARG A 419 -15.84 15.02 -9.91
CA ARG A 419 -15.74 16.04 -10.95
C ARG A 419 -16.22 15.51 -12.29
N CYS A 420 -16.72 16.39 -13.17
CA CYS A 420 -17.13 16.07 -14.53
C CYS A 420 -16.57 17.06 -15.56
N GLN A 421 -16.49 16.64 -16.82
CA GLN A 421 -16.12 17.50 -17.93
C GLN A 421 -17.29 18.36 -18.38
N VAL A 422 -18.51 17.80 -18.33
CA VAL A 422 -19.69 18.55 -18.74
C VAL A 422 -20.77 18.41 -17.67
N GLY A 423 -21.25 19.53 -17.17
CA GLY A 423 -22.40 19.62 -16.29
C GLY A 423 -23.59 20.25 -17.03
N ILE A 424 -24.71 19.56 -17.11
CA ILE A 424 -25.92 20.03 -17.78
C ILE A 424 -27.02 20.26 -16.74
N VAL A 425 -27.68 21.43 -16.75
CA VAL A 425 -28.86 21.71 -15.93
C VAL A 425 -30.02 22.15 -16.84
N THR A 426 -31.09 21.35 -16.82
CA THR A 426 -32.24 21.53 -17.74
C THR A 426 -33.27 22.50 -17.22
N ASP A 427 -33.55 22.50 -15.92
CA ASP A 427 -34.57 23.34 -15.28
C ASP A 427 -34.39 23.34 -13.75
N ALA A 428 -35.04 24.28 -13.05
CA ALA A 428 -35.10 24.35 -11.60
C ALA A 428 -36.56 24.23 -11.10
N GLU A 429 -37.28 23.23 -11.61
CA GLU A 429 -38.68 22.98 -11.28
C GLU A 429 -38.85 21.72 -10.39
N GLY A 430 -40.02 21.59 -9.72
CA GLY A 430 -40.37 20.40 -8.94
C GLY A 430 -39.97 20.43 -7.46
N ALA A 431 -39.71 21.61 -6.89
CA ALA A 431 -39.36 21.78 -5.48
C ALA A 431 -40.39 21.14 -4.52
N GLU A 432 -41.67 21.19 -4.91
CA GLU A 432 -42.78 20.62 -4.14
C GLU A 432 -42.69 19.11 -3.91
N SER A 433 -41.98 18.40 -4.75
CA SER A 433 -41.74 16.94 -4.61
C SER A 433 -40.60 16.62 -3.62
N LEU A 434 -39.92 17.62 -3.09
CA LEU A 434 -38.74 17.52 -2.23
C LEU A 434 -38.99 18.03 -0.80
N ALA A 435 -40.27 18.15 -0.40
CA ALA A 435 -40.66 18.63 0.93
C ALA A 435 -40.05 17.79 2.08
N ASP A 436 -39.86 16.48 1.87
CA ASP A 436 -39.20 15.59 2.84
C ASP A 436 -37.72 15.94 3.10
N PHE A 437 -37.11 16.73 2.21
CA PHE A 437 -35.76 17.27 2.33
C PHE A 437 -35.74 18.77 2.70
N ASP A 438 -36.84 19.32 3.22
CA ASP A 438 -37.02 20.74 3.53
C ASP A 438 -36.82 21.69 2.34
N ILE A 439 -37.03 21.22 1.12
CA ILE A 439 -37.01 22.01 -0.11
C ILE A 439 -38.46 22.41 -0.46
N HIS A 440 -38.77 23.71 -0.39
CA HIS A 440 -40.16 24.22 -0.54
C HIS A 440 -40.31 25.22 -1.68
N ASN A 441 -39.22 25.67 -2.30
CA ASN A 441 -39.26 26.65 -3.37
C ASN A 441 -38.10 26.50 -4.37
N ALA A 442 -38.24 27.16 -5.51
CA ALA A 442 -37.28 27.07 -6.61
C ALA A 442 -35.88 27.61 -6.23
N GLU A 443 -35.78 28.60 -5.34
CA GLU A 443 -34.49 29.12 -4.90
C GLU A 443 -33.71 28.10 -4.06
N GLN A 444 -34.39 27.35 -3.18
CA GLN A 444 -33.76 26.25 -2.46
C GLN A 444 -33.33 25.14 -3.42
N LEU A 445 -34.17 24.78 -4.39
CA LEU A 445 -33.84 23.79 -5.42
C LEU A 445 -32.65 24.22 -6.29
N TYR A 446 -32.56 25.52 -6.62
CA TYR A 446 -31.39 26.08 -7.29
C TYR A 446 -30.09 25.74 -6.58
N HIS A 447 -30.00 25.88 -5.26
CA HIS A 447 -28.82 25.54 -4.49
C HIS A 447 -28.46 24.04 -4.55
N VAL A 448 -29.44 23.17 -4.68
CA VAL A 448 -29.21 21.72 -4.84
C VAL A 448 -28.66 21.43 -6.24
N LEU A 449 -29.32 21.93 -7.27
CA LEU A 449 -28.93 21.66 -8.67
C LEU A 449 -27.61 22.33 -9.05
N ARG A 450 -27.27 23.44 -8.39
CA ARG A 450 -25.99 24.12 -8.53
C ARG A 450 -24.81 23.18 -8.29
N THR A 451 -24.96 22.16 -7.41
CA THR A 451 -23.92 21.15 -7.16
C THR A 451 -23.40 20.54 -8.46
N GLN A 452 -24.29 20.34 -9.48
CA GLN A 452 -23.87 19.81 -10.77
C GLN A 452 -22.93 20.75 -11.53
N VAL A 453 -23.04 22.05 -11.32
CA VAL A 453 -22.20 23.09 -11.94
C VAL A 453 -20.89 23.24 -11.15
N ASP A 454 -20.96 23.24 -9.82
CA ASP A 454 -19.81 23.42 -8.92
C ASP A 454 -18.76 22.29 -9.07
N ILE A 455 -19.14 21.14 -9.59
CA ILE A 455 -18.24 20.00 -9.80
C ILE A 455 -17.72 19.89 -11.25
N VAL A 456 -18.01 20.87 -12.10
CA VAL A 456 -17.39 20.94 -13.43
C VAL A 456 -15.90 21.25 -13.28
N LEU A 457 -15.07 20.56 -14.06
CA LEU A 457 -13.63 20.83 -14.09
C LEU A 457 -13.35 22.21 -14.67
N PRO A 458 -12.28 22.91 -14.27
CA PRO A 458 -11.92 24.22 -14.84
C PRO A 458 -11.77 24.23 -16.36
N GLU A 459 -11.33 23.09 -16.92
CA GLU A 459 -11.23 22.88 -18.37
C GLU A 459 -12.52 22.29 -19.00
N GLY A 460 -13.58 22.20 -18.21
CA GLY A 460 -14.87 21.62 -18.61
C GLY A 460 -15.84 22.65 -19.15
N ALA A 461 -17.13 22.29 -19.17
CA ALA A 461 -18.20 23.20 -19.58
C ALA A 461 -19.49 22.95 -18.80
N ALA A 462 -20.17 24.03 -18.40
CA ALA A 462 -21.56 24.00 -17.97
C ALA A 462 -22.50 24.32 -19.14
N VAL A 463 -23.50 23.45 -19.35
CA VAL A 463 -24.56 23.65 -20.36
C VAL A 463 -25.85 23.95 -19.63
N LEU A 464 -26.31 25.21 -19.73
CA LEU A 464 -27.39 25.74 -18.92
C LEU A 464 -28.58 26.14 -19.78
N ASN A 465 -29.81 25.83 -19.35
CA ASN A 465 -31.00 26.26 -20.04
C ASN A 465 -31.23 27.76 -19.83
N ALA A 466 -30.93 28.57 -20.83
CA ALA A 466 -31.09 30.02 -20.78
C ALA A 466 -32.56 30.49 -20.68
N ALA A 467 -33.53 29.63 -20.98
CA ALA A 467 -34.96 29.96 -20.83
C ALA A 467 -35.44 29.90 -19.36
N ASP A 468 -34.69 29.23 -18.48
CA ASP A 468 -34.94 29.23 -17.04
C ASP A 468 -34.02 30.28 -16.37
N PRO A 469 -34.56 31.37 -15.78
CA PRO A 469 -33.73 32.44 -15.20
C PRO A 469 -32.87 31.98 -14.03
N LEU A 470 -33.32 30.95 -13.22
CA LEU A 470 -32.53 30.41 -12.12
C LEU A 470 -31.35 29.58 -12.64
N VAL A 471 -31.60 28.76 -13.65
CA VAL A 471 -30.55 27.99 -14.30
C VAL A 471 -29.53 28.86 -14.99
N ALA A 472 -30.01 29.92 -15.75
CA ALA A 472 -29.13 30.86 -16.42
C ALA A 472 -28.17 31.59 -15.45
N ARG A 473 -28.64 31.92 -14.22
CA ARG A 473 -27.84 32.56 -13.17
C ARG A 473 -26.64 31.67 -12.70
N MET A 474 -26.70 30.35 -12.87
CA MET A 474 -25.61 29.47 -12.52
C MET A 474 -24.35 29.70 -13.37
N ALA A 475 -24.48 30.38 -14.53
CA ALA A 475 -23.32 30.70 -15.38
C ALA A 475 -22.29 31.60 -14.69
N GLU A 476 -22.69 32.38 -13.69
CA GLU A 476 -21.78 33.27 -12.94
C GLU A 476 -20.89 32.48 -11.95
N LEU A 477 -21.18 31.19 -11.74
CA LEU A 477 -20.54 30.32 -10.72
C LEU A 477 -19.68 29.22 -11.34
N CYS A 478 -19.67 29.10 -12.65
CA CYS A 478 -18.89 28.06 -13.34
C CYS A 478 -17.48 28.59 -13.64
N ASP A 479 -16.48 27.87 -13.19
CA ASP A 479 -15.06 28.16 -13.46
C ASP A 479 -14.59 27.68 -14.85
N GLY A 480 -15.44 26.89 -15.57
CA GLY A 480 -15.17 26.27 -16.86
C GLY A 480 -15.83 26.97 -18.04
#